data_581cee1c76efcab0f33cd0275d508e32
#
_entry.id   581cee1c76efcab0f33cd0275d508e32
#
_cell.length_a   1.000
_cell.length_b   1.000
_cell.length_c   1.000
_cell.angle_alpha   90.00
_cell.angle_beta   90.00
_cell.angle_gamma   90.00
#
_symmetry.space_group_name_H-M   'P 1'
#
loop_
_entity.id
_entity.type
_entity.pdbx_description
1 polymer ?
#
loop_
_entity_poly.entity_id
_entity_poly.type
_entity_poly.pdbx_seq_one_letter_code
_entity_poly.pdbx_strand_id
1 'polypeptide(L)'
;MSDFKHLTEALGNLDEEEVLKILEDFVASNPSQEEAQKAVEACQDGMNIVGEKFETGEYFVGDLIFAGELLNQAIEILKPVIGSASEKKIGTIVLGTVHGDLHDIGKNIFRNMAEAAGFQVYDLGIDQPVEAFVEKVKEVHPDIVGLSGVLTLALEAMKETIDGLKEAGLRDEVKVIIGGNPVNQEVCEHVGAD
;
A
#
# COMPACT_ATOMS: atom_id res chain seq x y z
N MET A 1 15.84 1.12 -26.48
CA MET A 1 15.75 1.06 -25.00
C MET A 1 14.90 2.26 -24.60
N SER A 2 13.65 2.04 -24.23
CA SER A 2 12.80 3.10 -23.72
C SER A 2 13.40 3.56 -22.38
N ASP A 3 13.77 4.83 -22.33
CA ASP A 3 14.26 5.41 -21.08
C ASP A 3 13.03 5.72 -20.19
N PHE A 4 12.68 4.80 -19.29
CA PHE A 4 11.54 4.95 -18.40
C PHE A 4 11.75 6.00 -17.31
N LYS A 5 12.92 6.63 -17.25
CA LYS A 5 13.20 7.71 -16.31
C LYS A 5 12.20 8.86 -16.44
N HIS A 6 11.82 9.18 -17.68
CA HIS A 6 10.83 10.23 -17.92
C HIS A 6 9.44 9.85 -17.40
N LEU A 7 9.03 8.59 -17.53
CA LEU A 7 7.79 8.07 -16.94
C LEU A 7 7.81 8.17 -15.41
N THR A 8 8.91 7.75 -14.77
CA THR A 8 9.11 7.86 -13.32
C THR A 8 8.99 9.31 -12.84
N GLU A 9 9.66 10.25 -13.55
CA GLU A 9 9.62 11.66 -13.22
C GLU A 9 8.21 12.27 -13.43
N ALA A 10 7.53 11.92 -14.53
CA ALA A 10 6.19 12.39 -14.82
C ALA A 10 5.18 11.93 -13.75
N LEU A 11 5.22 10.66 -13.37
CA LEU A 11 4.36 10.14 -12.31
C LEU A 11 4.69 10.79 -10.96
N GLY A 12 5.97 10.89 -10.60
CA GLY A 12 6.43 11.54 -9.38
C GLY A 12 6.07 13.03 -9.28
N ASN A 13 5.82 13.68 -10.43
CA ASN A 13 5.33 15.05 -10.52
C ASN A 13 3.80 15.15 -10.70
N LEU A 14 3.10 14.02 -10.71
CA LEU A 14 1.64 13.92 -10.91
C LEU A 14 1.18 14.55 -12.25
N ASP A 15 2.02 14.44 -13.27
CA ASP A 15 1.72 14.89 -14.63
C ASP A 15 0.91 13.81 -15.37
N GLU A 16 -0.41 13.81 -15.15
CA GLU A 16 -1.33 12.82 -15.68
C GLU A 16 -1.26 12.75 -17.21
N GLU A 17 -1.28 13.89 -17.88
CA GLU A 17 -1.28 13.95 -19.36
C GLU A 17 -0.03 13.29 -19.95
N GLU A 18 1.13 13.57 -19.38
CA GLU A 18 2.39 13.02 -19.85
C GLU A 18 2.53 11.53 -19.50
N VAL A 19 2.11 11.10 -18.30
CA VAL A 19 2.11 9.67 -17.90
C VAL A 19 1.26 8.85 -18.87
N LEU A 20 0.00 9.24 -19.09
CA LEU A 20 -0.91 8.50 -19.94
C LEU A 20 -0.43 8.45 -21.38
N LYS A 21 0.06 9.56 -21.92
CA LYS A 21 0.63 9.64 -23.27
C LYS A 21 1.85 8.73 -23.45
N ILE A 22 2.81 8.75 -22.51
CA ILE A 22 3.99 7.88 -22.57
C ILE A 22 3.57 6.41 -22.63
N LEU A 23 2.60 6.02 -21.79
CA LEU A 23 2.15 4.64 -21.71
C LEU A 23 1.32 4.20 -22.92
N GLU A 24 0.46 5.06 -23.46
CA GLU A 24 -0.28 4.79 -24.69
C GLU A 24 0.67 4.61 -25.88
N ASP A 25 1.65 5.50 -26.07
CA ASP A 25 2.67 5.41 -27.12
C ASP A 25 3.52 4.13 -26.93
N PHE A 26 3.85 3.78 -25.68
CA PHE A 26 4.59 2.57 -25.36
C PHE A 26 3.80 1.31 -25.73
N VAL A 27 2.55 1.20 -25.33
CA VAL A 27 1.69 0.04 -25.67
C VAL A 27 1.47 -0.06 -27.16
N ALA A 28 1.30 1.06 -27.87
CA ALA A 28 1.14 1.10 -29.33
C ALA A 28 2.39 0.57 -30.07
N SER A 29 3.57 0.60 -29.44
CA SER A 29 4.81 0.06 -30.01
C SER A 29 4.90 -1.49 -29.96
N ASN A 30 3.90 -2.18 -29.41
CA ASN A 30 3.86 -3.62 -29.19
C ASN A 30 5.07 -4.12 -28.38
N PRO A 31 5.30 -3.64 -27.15
CA PRO A 31 6.43 -4.01 -26.33
C PRO A 31 6.40 -5.49 -25.94
N SER A 32 7.56 -6.03 -25.59
CA SER A 32 7.66 -7.33 -24.95
C SER A 32 7.13 -7.28 -23.51
N GLN A 33 6.76 -8.44 -22.96
CA GLN A 33 6.32 -8.54 -21.57
C GLN A 33 7.41 -8.07 -20.58
N GLU A 34 8.69 -8.31 -20.88
CA GLU A 34 9.81 -7.82 -20.06
C GLU A 34 9.88 -6.29 -20.04
N GLU A 35 9.65 -5.65 -21.20
CA GLU A 35 9.60 -4.18 -21.28
C GLU A 35 8.38 -3.62 -20.56
N ALA A 36 7.22 -4.29 -20.66
CA ALA A 36 6.02 -3.91 -19.92
C ALA A 36 6.23 -3.99 -18.40
N GLN A 37 6.94 -5.02 -17.92
CA GLN A 37 7.30 -5.13 -16.50
C GLN A 37 8.18 -3.97 -16.04
N LYS A 38 9.16 -3.54 -16.86
CA LYS A 38 10.00 -2.38 -16.55
C LYS A 38 9.20 -1.06 -16.52
N ALA A 39 8.15 -0.95 -17.35
CA ALA A 39 7.25 0.20 -17.28
C ALA A 39 6.46 0.24 -15.96
N VAL A 40 6.00 -0.92 -15.46
CA VAL A 40 5.36 -1.03 -14.14
C VAL A 40 6.34 -0.63 -13.03
N GLU A 41 7.56 -1.14 -13.06
CA GLU A 41 8.62 -0.78 -12.10
C GLU A 41 8.90 0.73 -12.11
N ALA A 42 8.94 1.35 -13.28
CA ALA A 42 9.12 2.80 -13.41
C ALA A 42 7.94 3.60 -12.80
N CYS A 43 6.71 3.11 -12.94
CA CYS A 43 5.56 3.72 -12.27
C CYS A 43 5.66 3.58 -10.74
N GLN A 44 6.10 2.42 -10.24
CA GLN A 44 6.33 2.20 -8.81
C GLN A 44 7.44 3.11 -8.26
N ASP A 45 8.53 3.29 -9.01
CA ASP A 45 9.59 4.25 -8.67
C ASP A 45 9.06 5.70 -8.63
N GLY A 46 8.14 6.06 -9.52
CA GLY A 46 7.44 7.34 -9.48
C GLY A 46 6.62 7.52 -8.20
N MET A 47 5.96 6.46 -7.72
CA MET A 47 5.25 6.50 -6.44
C MET A 47 6.18 6.70 -5.23
N ASN A 48 7.43 6.20 -5.30
CA ASN A 48 8.43 6.49 -4.26
C ASN A 48 8.73 8.00 -4.20
N ILE A 49 8.85 8.68 -5.35
CA ILE A 49 9.02 10.14 -5.41
C ILE A 49 7.82 10.87 -4.78
N VAL A 50 6.59 10.41 -5.06
CA VAL A 50 5.37 10.95 -4.43
C VAL A 50 5.43 10.81 -2.91
N GLY A 51 5.86 9.65 -2.41
CA GLY A 51 6.04 9.38 -0.98
C GLY A 51 7.07 10.32 -0.33
N GLU A 52 8.23 10.52 -0.96
CA GLU A 52 9.27 11.45 -0.49
C GLU A 52 8.77 12.89 -0.43
N LYS A 53 8.03 13.35 -1.46
CA LYS A 53 7.43 14.69 -1.49
C LYS A 53 6.35 14.87 -0.42
N PHE A 54 5.60 13.82 -0.11
CA PHE A 54 4.65 13.83 0.99
C PHE A 54 5.37 13.91 2.35
N GLU A 55 6.42 13.12 2.55
CA GLU A 55 7.22 13.15 3.79
C GLU A 55 7.85 14.51 4.03
N THR A 56 8.34 15.19 2.99
CA THR A 56 8.92 16.53 3.08
C THR A 56 7.88 17.65 3.18
N GLY A 57 6.58 17.35 3.05
CA GLY A 57 5.49 18.31 3.11
C GLY A 57 5.29 19.13 1.83
N GLU A 58 5.91 18.71 0.72
CA GLU A 58 5.64 19.30 -0.62
C GLU A 58 4.28 18.84 -1.14
N TYR A 59 3.92 17.57 -0.90
CA TYR A 59 2.62 16.99 -1.24
C TYR A 59 1.74 16.79 0.00
N PHE A 60 0.42 16.76 -0.24
CA PHE A 60 -0.62 16.58 0.78
C PHE A 60 -1.43 15.32 0.50
N VAL A 61 -2.36 14.99 1.40
CA VAL A 61 -3.22 13.79 1.28
C VAL A 61 -3.97 13.73 -0.06
N GLY A 62 -4.41 14.89 -0.59
CA GLY A 62 -5.05 14.96 -1.90
C GLY A 62 -4.16 14.47 -3.04
N ASP A 63 -2.86 14.80 -2.98
CA ASP A 63 -1.88 14.37 -3.98
C ASP A 63 -1.61 12.86 -3.91
N LEU A 64 -1.63 12.26 -2.71
CA LEU A 64 -1.53 10.80 -2.56
C LEU A 64 -2.74 10.07 -3.15
N ILE A 65 -3.94 10.60 -2.95
CA ILE A 65 -5.18 10.03 -3.54
C ILE A 65 -5.09 10.09 -5.07
N PHE A 66 -4.69 11.24 -5.60
CA PHE A 66 -4.53 11.44 -7.04
C PHE A 66 -3.42 10.55 -7.62
N ALA A 67 -2.28 10.43 -6.94
CA ALA A 67 -1.20 9.53 -7.34
C ALA A 67 -1.66 8.05 -7.43
N GLY A 68 -2.45 7.60 -6.46
CA GLY A 68 -3.02 6.26 -6.47
C GLY A 68 -3.97 6.02 -7.65
N GLU A 69 -4.80 7.01 -7.98
CA GLU A 69 -5.69 6.95 -9.14
C GLU A 69 -4.90 6.96 -10.46
N LEU A 70 -3.90 7.82 -10.58
CA LEU A 70 -3.03 7.89 -11.75
C LEU A 70 -2.27 6.57 -11.98
N LEU A 71 -1.77 5.95 -10.91
CA LEU A 71 -1.11 4.65 -11.03
C LEU A 71 -2.09 3.55 -11.46
N ASN A 72 -3.33 3.54 -10.95
CA ASN A 72 -4.35 2.61 -11.40
C ASN A 72 -4.64 2.75 -12.90
N GLN A 73 -4.77 3.98 -13.41
CA GLN A 73 -4.93 4.24 -14.83
C GLN A 73 -3.73 3.74 -15.64
N ALA A 74 -2.51 4.00 -15.14
CA ALA A 74 -1.27 3.52 -15.77
C ALA A 74 -1.24 1.98 -15.89
N ILE A 75 -1.61 1.26 -14.83
CA ILE A 75 -1.69 -0.21 -14.83
C ILE A 75 -2.76 -0.73 -15.80
N GLU A 76 -3.94 -0.10 -15.86
CA GLU A 76 -4.98 -0.49 -16.83
C GLU A 76 -4.50 -0.32 -18.28
N ILE A 77 -3.75 0.73 -18.61
CA ILE A 77 -3.14 0.90 -19.95
C ILE A 77 -2.12 -0.20 -20.23
N LEU A 78 -1.31 -0.58 -19.26
CA LEU A 78 -0.28 -1.62 -19.42
C LEU A 78 -0.83 -3.04 -19.42
N LYS A 79 -2.02 -3.27 -18.88
CA LYS A 79 -2.65 -4.59 -18.71
C LYS A 79 -2.65 -5.47 -19.97
N PRO A 80 -2.95 -4.95 -21.19
CA PRO A 80 -2.91 -5.77 -22.41
C PRO A 80 -1.54 -6.35 -22.75
N VAL A 81 -0.44 -5.70 -22.32
CA VAL A 81 0.94 -6.07 -22.66
C VAL A 81 1.67 -6.78 -21.52
N ILE A 82 1.22 -6.63 -20.28
CA ILE A 82 1.77 -7.35 -19.12
C ILE A 82 1.42 -8.84 -19.19
N GLY A 83 0.24 -9.20 -19.74
CA GLY A 83 -0.26 -10.57 -19.77
C GLY A 83 -0.67 -11.09 -18.38
N SER A 84 -1.29 -12.26 -18.32
CA SER A 84 -1.77 -12.89 -17.08
C SER A 84 -0.66 -13.46 -16.18
N ALA A 85 0.59 -13.32 -16.53
CA ALA A 85 1.73 -13.90 -15.80
C ALA A 85 2.41 -12.95 -14.79
N SER A 86 1.95 -11.72 -14.67
CA SER A 86 2.65 -10.67 -13.91
C SER A 86 2.04 -10.37 -12.53
N GLU A 87 1.36 -11.30 -11.89
CA GLU A 87 1.04 -11.15 -10.47
C GLU A 87 2.13 -11.79 -9.59
N LYS A 88 3.38 -11.37 -9.74
CA LYS A 88 4.37 -11.68 -8.74
C LYS A 88 4.11 -10.75 -7.55
N LYS A 89 3.23 -11.19 -6.66
CA LYS A 89 2.98 -10.49 -5.40
C LYS A 89 4.29 -10.41 -4.63
N ILE A 90 4.66 -9.20 -4.21
CA ILE A 90 5.87 -8.96 -3.43
C ILE A 90 5.67 -9.33 -1.96
N GLY A 91 4.42 -9.46 -1.52
CA GLY A 91 4.03 -9.87 -0.18
C GLY A 91 2.53 -9.77 0.04
N THR A 92 2.10 -10.19 1.21
CA THR A 92 0.69 -10.20 1.62
C THR A 92 0.50 -9.38 2.90
N ILE A 93 -0.53 -8.52 2.92
CA ILE A 93 -0.87 -7.66 4.06
C ILE A 93 -2.29 -7.98 4.51
N VAL A 94 -2.49 -8.16 5.82
CA VAL A 94 -3.81 -8.07 6.45
C VAL A 94 -3.94 -6.69 7.07
N LEU A 95 -4.98 -5.94 6.71
CA LEU A 95 -5.17 -4.54 7.07
C LEU A 95 -6.56 -4.31 7.65
N GLY A 96 -6.68 -3.46 8.68
CA GLY A 96 -7.97 -3.07 9.22
C GLY A 96 -7.85 -1.88 10.17
N THR A 97 -8.97 -1.18 10.46
CA THR A 97 -9.01 -0.33 11.64
C THR A 97 -9.31 -1.19 12.86
N VAL A 98 -8.67 -0.88 13.97
CA VAL A 98 -8.86 -1.62 15.21
C VAL A 98 -10.22 -1.33 15.83
N HIS A 99 -10.61 -2.16 16.81
CA HIS A 99 -11.90 -2.04 17.48
C HIS A 99 -12.14 -0.64 18.05
N GLY A 100 -13.36 -0.12 17.82
CA GLY A 100 -13.79 1.21 18.24
C GLY A 100 -13.33 2.35 17.33
N ASP A 101 -12.63 2.08 16.22
CA ASP A 101 -12.18 3.12 15.28
C ASP A 101 -12.82 2.98 13.89
N LEU A 102 -13.48 4.05 13.44
CA LEU A 102 -14.19 4.11 12.15
C LEU A 102 -13.44 4.92 11.08
N HIS A 103 -12.25 5.45 11.40
CA HIS A 103 -11.51 6.33 10.51
C HIS A 103 -10.72 5.53 9.48
N ASP A 104 -11.26 5.41 8.28
CA ASP A 104 -10.74 4.55 7.22
C ASP A 104 -9.97 5.27 6.11
N ILE A 105 -10.02 6.61 6.04
CA ILE A 105 -9.39 7.36 4.94
C ILE A 105 -7.90 7.03 4.83
N GLY A 106 -7.13 7.14 5.91
CA GLY A 106 -5.70 6.85 5.91
C GLY A 106 -5.40 5.38 5.60
N LYS A 107 -6.21 4.46 6.16
CA LYS A 107 -6.13 3.03 5.88
C LYS A 107 -6.36 2.72 4.40
N ASN A 108 -7.37 3.34 3.78
CA ASN A 108 -7.69 3.12 2.37
C ASN A 108 -6.62 3.70 1.45
N ILE A 109 -6.02 4.85 1.78
CA ILE A 109 -4.86 5.39 1.06
C ILE A 109 -3.69 4.40 1.13
N PHE A 110 -3.33 3.93 2.33
CA PHE A 110 -2.28 2.93 2.51
C PHE A 110 -2.56 1.66 1.70
N ARG A 111 -3.79 1.12 1.76
CA ARG A 111 -4.19 -0.04 0.97
C ARG A 111 -3.94 0.18 -0.52
N ASN A 112 -4.45 1.28 -1.08
CA ASN A 112 -4.31 1.57 -2.50
C ASN A 112 -2.84 1.67 -2.92
N MET A 113 -2.00 2.34 -2.11
CA MET A 113 -0.57 2.44 -2.36
C MET A 113 0.16 1.10 -2.25
N ALA A 114 -0.20 0.26 -1.27
CA ALA A 114 0.37 -1.07 -1.10
C ALA A 114 -0.01 -2.02 -2.26
N GLU A 115 -1.28 -2.01 -2.68
CA GLU A 115 -1.76 -2.76 -3.84
C GLU A 115 -1.04 -2.31 -5.12
N ALA A 116 -0.89 -1.01 -5.29
CA ALA A 116 -0.15 -0.40 -6.38
C ALA A 116 1.34 -0.80 -6.38
N ALA A 117 1.96 -0.92 -5.21
CA ALA A 117 3.33 -1.42 -5.06
C ALA A 117 3.47 -2.93 -5.33
N GLY A 118 2.37 -3.68 -5.49
CA GLY A 118 2.37 -5.10 -5.80
C GLY A 118 2.11 -6.02 -4.61
N PHE A 119 1.67 -5.49 -3.46
CA PHE A 119 1.20 -6.32 -2.35
C PHE A 119 -0.22 -6.84 -2.61
N GLN A 120 -0.50 -8.01 -2.08
CA GLN A 120 -1.89 -8.44 -1.91
C GLN A 120 -2.39 -7.94 -0.56
N VAL A 121 -3.46 -7.13 -0.56
CA VAL A 121 -4.05 -6.62 0.69
C VAL A 121 -5.38 -7.31 0.97
N TYR A 122 -5.51 -7.88 2.15
CA TYR A 122 -6.76 -8.37 2.73
C TYR A 122 -7.27 -7.31 3.70
N ASP A 123 -8.13 -6.44 3.22
CA ASP A 123 -8.75 -5.38 4.01
C ASP A 123 -9.94 -5.94 4.82
N LEU A 124 -9.83 -5.95 6.13
CA LEU A 124 -10.88 -6.37 7.05
C LEU A 124 -11.99 -5.31 7.22
N GLY A 125 -11.72 -4.06 6.79
CA GLY A 125 -12.65 -2.95 6.96
C GLY A 125 -12.40 -2.15 8.24
N ILE A 126 -13.47 -1.61 8.80
CA ILE A 126 -13.45 -0.74 9.99
C ILE A 126 -13.92 -1.48 11.24
N ASP A 127 -13.53 -0.96 12.42
CA ASP A 127 -14.00 -1.45 13.73
C ASP A 127 -13.82 -2.99 13.90
N GLN A 128 -12.63 -3.48 13.62
CA GLN A 128 -12.39 -4.93 13.61
C GLN A 128 -11.96 -5.43 15.00
N PRO A 129 -12.61 -6.48 15.51
CA PRO A 129 -12.21 -7.11 16.76
C PRO A 129 -10.90 -7.89 16.59
N VAL A 130 -10.21 -8.15 17.70
CA VAL A 130 -8.95 -8.91 17.75
C VAL A 130 -9.05 -10.25 17.01
N GLU A 131 -10.16 -10.96 17.21
CA GLU A 131 -10.39 -12.28 16.61
C GLU A 131 -10.39 -12.23 15.08
N ALA A 132 -10.92 -11.15 14.48
CA ALA A 132 -10.94 -11.00 13.01
C ALA A 132 -9.53 -10.94 12.43
N PHE A 133 -8.62 -10.22 13.09
CA PHE A 133 -7.20 -10.20 12.70
C PHE A 133 -6.54 -11.58 12.87
N VAL A 134 -6.73 -12.20 14.04
CA VAL A 134 -6.15 -13.52 14.34
C VAL A 134 -6.63 -14.59 13.36
N GLU A 135 -7.94 -14.62 13.07
CA GLU A 135 -8.52 -15.59 12.12
C GLU A 135 -7.99 -15.37 10.71
N LYS A 136 -7.92 -14.10 10.24
CA LYS A 136 -7.42 -13.82 8.91
C LYS A 136 -5.93 -14.11 8.78
N VAL A 137 -5.13 -13.82 9.80
CA VAL A 137 -3.70 -14.18 9.81
C VAL A 137 -3.50 -15.69 9.72
N LYS A 138 -4.30 -16.50 10.43
CA LYS A 138 -4.28 -17.96 10.33
C LYS A 138 -4.69 -18.47 8.95
N GLU A 139 -5.64 -17.78 8.30
CA GLU A 139 -6.16 -18.17 7.00
C GLU A 139 -5.16 -17.92 5.86
N VAL A 140 -4.52 -16.73 5.86
CA VAL A 140 -3.76 -16.27 4.69
C VAL A 140 -2.27 -16.22 4.90
N HIS A 141 -1.77 -16.42 6.14
CA HIS A 141 -0.35 -16.36 6.50
C HIS A 141 0.35 -15.14 5.88
N PRO A 142 -0.03 -13.91 6.27
CA PRO A 142 0.49 -12.69 5.65
C PRO A 142 1.92 -12.43 6.11
N ASP A 143 2.65 -11.62 5.34
CA ASP A 143 3.95 -11.09 5.74
C ASP A 143 3.80 -9.94 6.74
N ILE A 144 2.72 -9.15 6.58
CA ILE A 144 2.49 -7.92 7.35
C ILE A 144 1.06 -7.88 7.87
N VAL A 145 0.89 -7.41 9.11
CA VAL A 145 -0.39 -6.98 9.68
C VAL A 145 -0.36 -5.48 9.89
N GLY A 146 -1.28 -4.76 9.24
CA GLY A 146 -1.44 -3.32 9.37
C GLY A 146 -2.63 -2.95 10.26
N LEU A 147 -2.37 -2.21 11.34
CA LEU A 147 -3.39 -1.74 12.27
C LEU A 147 -3.53 -0.23 12.14
N SER A 148 -4.74 0.24 11.85
CA SER A 148 -5.05 1.66 11.71
C SER A 148 -5.94 2.15 12.82
N GLY A 149 -5.66 3.34 13.36
CA GLY A 149 -6.50 4.00 14.36
C GLY A 149 -6.13 5.46 14.56
N VAL A 150 -7.13 6.30 14.70
CA VAL A 150 -6.99 7.77 14.83
C VAL A 150 -7.30 8.24 16.25
N LEU A 151 -8.17 7.51 16.95
CA LEU A 151 -8.55 7.85 18.31
C LEU A 151 -7.48 7.43 19.32
N THR A 152 -7.34 8.16 20.40
CA THR A 152 -6.42 7.79 21.50
C THR A 152 -6.74 6.41 22.06
N LEU A 153 -8.03 6.03 22.13
CA LEU A 153 -8.48 4.71 22.57
C LEU A 153 -8.07 3.58 21.60
N ALA A 154 -7.82 3.91 20.32
CA ALA A 154 -7.36 2.93 19.34
C ALA A 154 -5.96 2.37 19.68
N LEU A 155 -5.15 3.11 20.43
CA LEU A 155 -3.82 2.63 20.84
C LEU A 155 -3.90 1.39 21.73
N GLU A 156 -4.88 1.36 22.66
CA GLU A 156 -5.11 0.17 23.50
C GLU A 156 -5.63 -0.99 22.65
N ALA A 157 -6.56 -0.73 21.73
CA ALA A 157 -7.07 -1.76 20.82
C ALA A 157 -5.97 -2.31 19.86
N MET A 158 -5.00 -1.48 19.43
CA MET A 158 -3.82 -1.95 18.72
C MET A 158 -2.99 -2.91 19.57
N LYS A 159 -2.75 -2.54 20.84
CA LYS A 159 -2.04 -3.38 21.79
C LYS A 159 -2.76 -4.70 22.02
N GLU A 160 -4.07 -4.67 22.27
CA GLU A 160 -4.88 -5.87 22.45
C GLU A 160 -4.81 -6.79 21.23
N THR A 161 -4.83 -6.22 20.01
CA THR A 161 -4.71 -6.99 18.77
C THR A 161 -3.34 -7.67 18.66
N ILE A 162 -2.26 -6.96 19.00
CA ILE A 162 -0.90 -7.53 19.03
C ILE A 162 -0.77 -8.61 20.09
N ASP A 163 -1.33 -8.40 21.28
CA ASP A 163 -1.34 -9.40 22.35
C ASP A 163 -2.17 -10.64 21.95
N GLY A 164 -3.29 -10.47 21.24
CA GLY A 164 -4.05 -11.57 20.66
C GLY A 164 -3.27 -12.39 19.64
N LEU A 165 -2.46 -11.73 18.80
CA LEU A 165 -1.53 -12.42 17.89
C LEU A 165 -0.46 -13.22 18.67
N LYS A 166 0.07 -12.67 19.79
CA LYS A 166 1.02 -13.38 20.67
C LYS A 166 0.38 -14.61 21.31
N GLU A 167 -0.83 -14.46 21.87
CA GLU A 167 -1.58 -15.57 22.49
C GLU A 167 -1.88 -16.68 21.49
N ALA A 168 -2.12 -16.32 20.22
CA ALA A 168 -2.32 -17.28 19.14
C ALA A 168 -1.01 -17.89 18.60
N GLY A 169 0.17 -17.44 19.05
CA GLY A 169 1.48 -17.89 18.58
C GLY A 169 1.87 -17.37 17.20
N LEU A 170 1.23 -16.30 16.73
CA LEU A 170 1.40 -15.77 15.37
C LEU A 170 2.27 -14.51 15.31
N ARG A 171 2.55 -13.85 16.44
CA ARG A 171 3.25 -12.56 16.47
C ARG A 171 4.63 -12.59 15.81
N ASP A 172 5.36 -13.70 15.98
CA ASP A 172 6.71 -13.86 15.44
C ASP A 172 6.72 -14.30 13.96
N GLU A 173 5.55 -14.66 13.41
CA GLU A 173 5.39 -15.06 12.02
C GLU A 173 5.13 -13.87 11.09
N VAL A 174 4.78 -12.69 11.64
CA VAL A 174 4.37 -11.51 10.87
C VAL A 174 5.10 -10.26 11.35
N LYS A 175 5.25 -9.28 10.45
CA LYS A 175 5.59 -7.91 10.82
C LYS A 175 4.30 -7.15 11.14
N VAL A 176 4.30 -6.39 12.23
CA VAL A 176 3.16 -5.55 12.60
C VAL A 176 3.52 -4.09 12.41
N ILE A 177 2.77 -3.42 11.55
CA ILE A 177 2.85 -1.97 11.37
C ILE A 177 1.60 -1.30 11.92
N ILE A 178 1.75 -0.13 12.46
CA ILE A 178 0.64 0.68 12.99
C ILE A 178 0.62 2.05 12.33
N GLY A 179 -0.57 2.62 12.17
CA GLY A 179 -0.72 3.94 11.56
C GLY A 179 -1.93 4.71 12.07
N GLY A 180 -1.84 6.02 11.98
CA GLY A 180 -2.87 6.97 12.40
C GLY A 180 -2.29 8.19 13.11
N ASN A 181 -3.11 9.22 13.30
CA ASN A 181 -2.65 10.51 13.83
C ASN A 181 -1.91 10.45 15.19
N PRO A 182 -2.30 9.60 16.16
CA PRO A 182 -1.60 9.54 17.46
C PRO A 182 -0.36 8.66 17.45
N VAL A 183 -0.04 8.00 16.31
CA VAL A 183 1.07 7.05 16.23
C VAL A 183 2.42 7.77 16.10
N ASN A 184 3.36 7.35 16.92
CA ASN A 184 4.76 7.77 16.87
C ASN A 184 5.65 6.60 17.35
N GLN A 185 6.97 6.79 17.37
CA GLN A 185 7.91 5.74 17.76
C GLN A 185 7.68 5.21 19.20
N GLU A 186 7.35 6.08 20.14
CA GLU A 186 7.07 5.69 21.53
C GLU A 186 5.83 4.80 21.62
N VAL A 187 4.78 5.13 20.85
CA VAL A 187 3.58 4.31 20.74
C VAL A 187 3.89 2.96 20.08
N CYS A 188 4.70 2.94 19.02
CA CYS A 188 5.11 1.71 18.34
C CYS A 188 5.77 0.73 19.34
N GLU A 189 6.73 1.22 20.13
CA GLU A 189 7.40 0.43 21.17
C GLU A 189 6.42 -0.02 22.27
N HIS A 190 5.52 0.87 22.71
CA HIS A 190 4.56 0.59 23.77
C HIS A 190 3.57 -0.54 23.40
N VAL A 191 3.07 -0.53 22.17
CA VAL A 191 2.11 -1.54 21.72
C VAL A 191 2.79 -2.84 21.25
N GLY A 192 4.09 -2.79 20.98
CA GLY A 192 4.90 -3.93 20.53
C GLY A 192 4.82 -4.18 19.03
N ALA A 193 4.61 -3.13 18.24
CA ALA A 193 4.73 -3.14 16.78
C ALA A 193 6.21 -3.12 16.33
N ASP A 194 6.48 -3.34 15.02
CA ASP A 194 7.84 -3.40 14.45
C ASP A 194 8.38 -2.05 13.97
#